data_323b0d496572a771eb2f71cf00e1e874
#
_entry.id   323b0d496572a771eb2f71cf00e1e874
#
_cell.length_a   1.000
_cell.length_b   1.000
_cell.length_c   1.000
_cell.angle_alpha   90.00
_cell.angle_beta   90.00
_cell.angle_gamma   90.00
#
_symmetry.space_group_name_H-M   'P 1'
#
loop_
_entity.id
_entity.type
_entity.pdbx_description
1 polymer ?
#
loop_
_entity_poly.entity_id
_entity_poly.type
_entity_poly.pdbx_seq_one_letter_code
_entity_poly.pdbx_strand_id
1 'polypeptide(L)'
;MTTYRELLARRDEFAIYSPEWKEIGDLIDAYVRAQILAGHMEFANMIVSDLGDIAEYGAYENDPELKKEYDGYIEWFRKWNFNEYADELESFIEQ
;
A
#
# COMPACT_ATOMS: atom_id res chain seq x y z
N MET A 1 -5.02 -3.87 -21.54
CA MET A 1 -4.23 -3.16 -20.51
C MET A 1 -4.60 -3.68 -19.13
N THR A 2 -3.62 -4.09 -18.35
CA THR A 2 -3.86 -4.62 -17.00
C THR A 2 -4.26 -3.48 -16.05
N THR A 3 -5.47 -3.56 -15.48
CA THR A 3 -5.97 -2.55 -14.55
C THR A 3 -5.71 -2.96 -13.11
N TYR A 4 -5.89 -2.02 -12.19
CA TYR A 4 -5.81 -2.28 -10.75
C TYR A 4 -6.77 -3.40 -10.33
N ARG A 5 -8.01 -3.37 -10.82
CA ARG A 5 -9.01 -4.40 -10.51
C ARG A 5 -8.62 -5.78 -11.02
N GLU A 6 -8.03 -5.85 -12.21
CA GLU A 6 -7.56 -7.12 -12.78
C GLU A 6 -6.42 -7.70 -11.93
N LEU A 7 -5.50 -6.85 -11.47
CA LEU A 7 -4.41 -7.29 -10.60
C LEU A 7 -4.93 -7.79 -9.24
N LEU A 8 -5.89 -7.10 -8.64
CA LEU A 8 -6.50 -7.55 -7.38
C LEU A 8 -7.19 -8.89 -7.55
N ALA A 9 -7.99 -9.05 -8.61
CA ALA A 9 -8.71 -10.29 -8.88
C ALA A 9 -7.74 -11.45 -9.10
N ARG A 10 -6.65 -11.19 -9.81
CA ARG A 10 -5.63 -12.21 -10.06
C ARG A 10 -4.91 -12.62 -8.78
N ARG A 11 -4.59 -11.65 -7.92
CA ARG A 11 -3.96 -11.94 -6.63
C ARG A 11 -4.85 -12.80 -5.75
N ASP A 12 -6.17 -12.57 -5.78
CA ASP A 12 -7.13 -13.30 -4.96
C ASP A 12 -7.26 -14.77 -5.34
N GLU A 13 -6.74 -15.17 -6.53
CA GLU A 13 -6.71 -16.58 -6.94
C GLU A 13 -5.65 -17.39 -6.19
N PHE A 14 -4.72 -16.73 -5.50
CA PHE A 14 -3.60 -17.39 -4.81
C PHE A 14 -3.76 -17.26 -3.30
N ALA A 15 -3.14 -18.21 -2.58
CA ALA A 15 -3.13 -18.18 -1.12
C ALA A 15 -2.36 -16.94 -0.62
N ILE A 16 -2.87 -16.31 0.43
CA ILE A 16 -2.23 -15.15 1.06
C ILE A 16 -0.79 -15.50 1.45
N TYR A 17 0.14 -14.62 1.10
CA TYR A 17 1.58 -14.75 1.33
C TYR A 17 2.26 -15.88 0.55
N SER A 18 1.57 -16.52 -0.41
CA SER A 18 2.24 -17.42 -1.35
C SER A 18 3.20 -16.61 -2.25
N PRO A 19 4.21 -17.24 -2.88
CA PRO A 19 5.12 -16.54 -3.79
C PRO A 19 4.38 -15.81 -4.92
N GLU A 20 3.35 -16.43 -5.48
CA GLU A 20 2.54 -15.84 -6.56
C GLU A 20 1.76 -14.64 -6.06
N TRP A 21 1.18 -14.74 -4.86
CA TRP A 21 0.44 -13.64 -4.24
C TRP A 21 1.35 -12.42 -4.02
N LYS A 22 2.56 -12.65 -3.52
CA LYS A 22 3.53 -11.58 -3.28
C LYS A 22 4.01 -10.95 -4.59
N GLU A 23 4.24 -11.75 -5.62
CA GLU A 23 4.67 -11.26 -6.93
C GLU A 23 3.61 -10.33 -7.54
N ILE A 24 2.35 -10.73 -7.48
CA ILE A 24 1.25 -9.89 -7.98
C ILE A 24 1.08 -8.66 -7.09
N GLY A 25 1.29 -8.78 -5.78
CA GLY A 25 1.30 -7.65 -4.86
C GLY A 25 2.34 -6.60 -5.25
N ASP A 26 3.52 -7.01 -5.65
CA ASP A 26 4.57 -6.11 -6.13
C ASP A 26 4.14 -5.38 -7.41
N LEU A 27 3.44 -6.08 -8.32
CA LEU A 27 2.89 -5.47 -9.53
C LEU A 27 1.81 -4.43 -9.19
N ILE A 28 0.96 -4.73 -8.20
CA ILE A 28 -0.08 -3.81 -7.74
C ILE A 28 0.58 -2.54 -7.17
N ASP A 29 1.59 -2.70 -6.33
CA ASP A 29 2.30 -1.56 -5.74
C ASP A 29 2.96 -0.71 -6.81
N ALA A 30 3.58 -1.32 -7.81
CA ALA A 30 4.20 -0.61 -8.92
C ALA A 30 3.15 0.18 -9.71
N TYR A 31 2.00 -0.44 -9.98
CA TYR A 31 0.91 0.22 -10.69
C TYR A 31 0.38 1.43 -9.92
N VAL A 32 0.10 1.25 -8.63
CA VAL A 32 -0.42 2.32 -7.76
C VAL A 32 0.56 3.49 -7.70
N ARG A 33 1.84 3.20 -7.49
CA ARG A 33 2.87 4.24 -7.42
C ARG A 33 2.99 5.01 -8.73
N ALA A 34 2.93 4.32 -9.85
CA ALA A 34 2.95 4.96 -11.17
C ALA A 34 1.76 5.90 -11.36
N GLN A 35 0.56 5.49 -10.92
CA GLN A 35 -0.63 6.31 -11.01
C GLN A 35 -0.52 7.57 -10.14
N ILE A 36 0.02 7.44 -8.93
CA ILE A 36 0.23 8.60 -8.04
C ILE A 36 1.21 9.59 -8.68
N LEU A 37 2.31 9.09 -9.25
CA LEU A 37 3.29 9.94 -9.94
C LEU A 37 2.70 10.62 -11.18
N ALA A 38 1.70 10.02 -11.81
CA ALA A 38 0.98 10.62 -12.93
C ALA A 38 -0.07 11.65 -12.50
N GLY A 39 -0.27 11.84 -11.20
CA GLY A 39 -1.21 12.83 -10.67
C GLY A 39 -2.56 12.28 -10.27
N HIS A 40 -2.76 10.96 -10.33
CA HIS A 40 -4.01 10.32 -9.93
C HIS A 40 -4.03 10.08 -8.42
N MET A 41 -4.28 11.16 -7.66
CA MET A 41 -4.15 11.15 -6.20
C MET A 41 -5.21 10.34 -5.48
N GLU A 42 -6.28 9.92 -6.16
CA GLU A 42 -7.25 8.98 -5.62
C GLU A 42 -6.59 7.66 -5.18
N PHE A 43 -5.51 7.26 -5.86
CA PHE A 43 -4.74 6.08 -5.45
C PHE A 43 -3.98 6.31 -4.16
N ALA A 44 -3.44 7.52 -3.95
CA ALA A 44 -2.78 7.87 -2.69
C ALA A 44 -3.77 7.86 -1.53
N ASN A 45 -4.94 8.46 -1.72
CA ASN A 45 -6.01 8.46 -0.71
C ASN A 45 -6.47 7.05 -0.36
N MET A 46 -6.61 6.20 -1.37
CA MET A 46 -7.01 4.80 -1.20
C MET A 46 -5.97 4.03 -0.37
N ILE A 47 -4.69 4.15 -0.69
CA ILE A 47 -3.62 3.47 0.04
C ILE A 47 -3.56 3.92 1.49
N VAL A 48 -3.64 5.23 1.74
CA VAL A 48 -3.62 5.76 3.11
C VAL A 48 -4.82 5.27 3.91
N SER A 49 -6.01 5.26 3.30
CA SER A 49 -7.22 4.77 3.95
C SER A 49 -7.10 3.28 4.30
N ASP A 50 -6.67 2.46 3.34
CA ASP A 50 -6.56 1.02 3.55
C ASP A 50 -5.51 0.66 4.60
N LEU A 51 -4.33 1.28 4.52
CA LEU A 51 -3.27 1.03 5.50
C LEU A 51 -3.63 1.58 6.87
N GLY A 52 -4.31 2.74 6.92
CA GLY A 52 -4.78 3.31 8.18
C GLY A 52 -5.78 2.41 8.90
N ASP A 53 -6.73 1.84 8.17
CA ASP A 53 -7.71 0.88 8.73
C ASP A 53 -7.00 -0.33 9.32
N ILE A 54 -6.02 -0.86 8.61
CA ILE A 54 -5.23 -2.00 9.05
C ILE A 54 -4.45 -1.66 10.33
N ALA A 55 -3.87 -0.47 10.40
CA ALA A 55 -3.13 -0.02 11.57
C ALA A 55 -4.03 0.12 12.80
N GLU A 56 -5.27 0.59 12.62
CA GLU A 56 -6.24 0.73 13.70
C GLU A 56 -6.59 -0.61 14.34
N TYR A 57 -6.55 -1.70 13.57
CA TYR A 57 -6.81 -3.05 14.09
C TYR A 57 -5.56 -3.72 14.70
N GLY A 58 -4.46 -2.99 14.82
CA GLY A 58 -3.23 -3.50 15.43
C GLY A 58 -2.38 -4.38 14.52
N ALA A 59 -2.75 -4.52 13.26
CA ALA A 59 -2.01 -5.38 12.34
C ALA A 59 -0.61 -4.86 12.03
N TYR A 60 -0.40 -3.54 12.12
CA TYR A 60 0.92 -2.95 11.94
C TYR A 60 1.95 -3.54 12.91
N GLU A 61 1.57 -3.73 14.16
CA GLU A 61 2.47 -4.26 15.20
C GLU A 61 2.61 -5.77 15.15
N ASN A 62 1.61 -6.47 14.64
CA ASN A 62 1.51 -7.92 14.73
C ASN A 62 1.86 -8.67 13.45
N ASP A 63 1.91 -7.98 12.30
CA ASP A 63 2.21 -8.60 11.01
C ASP A 63 3.46 -7.95 10.40
N PRO A 64 4.63 -8.64 10.43
CA PRO A 64 5.89 -8.09 9.90
C PRO A 64 5.83 -7.74 8.41
N GLU A 65 5.10 -8.51 7.60
CA GLU A 65 4.97 -8.24 6.16
C GLU A 65 4.19 -6.94 5.93
N LEU A 66 3.12 -6.75 6.68
CA LEU A 66 2.30 -5.54 6.59
C LEU A 66 3.07 -4.32 7.10
N LYS A 67 3.81 -4.47 8.19
CA LYS A 67 4.65 -3.40 8.71
C LYS A 67 5.66 -2.94 7.66
N LYS A 68 6.28 -3.88 6.97
CA LYS A 68 7.24 -3.60 5.91
C LYS A 68 6.59 -2.81 4.77
N GLU A 69 5.41 -3.20 4.34
CA GLU A 69 4.67 -2.49 3.30
C GLU A 69 4.28 -1.09 3.74
N TYR A 70 3.78 -0.96 4.96
CA TYR A 70 3.38 0.31 5.55
C TYR A 70 4.56 1.30 5.62
N ASP A 71 5.67 0.85 6.20
CA ASP A 71 6.89 1.67 6.32
C ASP A 71 7.44 2.03 4.94
N GLY A 72 7.35 1.10 4.00
CA GLY A 72 7.79 1.33 2.62
C GLY A 72 7.02 2.45 1.93
N TYR A 73 5.71 2.55 2.16
CA TYR A 73 4.90 3.65 1.62
C TYR A 73 5.24 4.98 2.28
N ILE A 74 5.48 5.00 3.59
CA ILE A 74 5.90 6.24 4.26
C ILE A 74 7.20 6.77 3.62
N GLU A 75 8.21 5.91 3.47
CA GLU A 75 9.48 6.28 2.87
C GLU A 75 9.30 6.75 1.41
N TRP A 76 8.47 6.05 0.65
CA TRP A 76 8.23 6.37 -0.75
C TRP A 76 7.53 7.72 -0.90
N PHE A 77 6.50 8.00 -0.09
CA PHE A 77 5.81 9.29 -0.12
C PHE A 77 6.79 10.44 0.21
N ARG A 78 7.66 10.25 1.20
CA ARG A 78 8.66 11.28 1.55
C ARG A 78 9.68 11.49 0.45
N LYS A 79 10.10 10.42 -0.20
CA LYS A 79 11.06 10.49 -1.31
C LYS A 79 10.54 11.37 -2.45
N TRP A 80 9.24 11.30 -2.72
CA TRP A 80 8.61 12.04 -3.81
C TRP A 80 7.91 13.31 -3.34
N ASN A 81 8.17 13.75 -2.11
CA ASN A 81 7.62 14.98 -1.51
C ASN A 81 6.10 14.97 -1.30
N PHE A 82 5.51 13.80 -1.15
CA PHE A 82 4.11 13.64 -0.76
C PHE A 82 4.02 13.55 0.77
N ASN A 83 4.55 14.55 1.46
CA ASN A 83 4.72 14.52 2.92
C ASN A 83 3.40 14.46 3.68
N GLU A 84 2.32 15.03 3.15
CA GLU A 84 1.00 14.98 3.78
C GLU A 84 0.52 13.54 3.96
N TYR A 85 0.72 12.69 2.95
CA TYR A 85 0.34 11.28 3.02
C TYR A 85 1.23 10.50 3.98
N ALA A 86 2.52 10.77 3.97
CA ALA A 86 3.45 10.15 4.91
C ALA A 86 3.12 10.54 6.36
N ASP A 87 2.81 11.80 6.61
CA ASP A 87 2.44 12.30 7.94
C ASP A 87 1.15 11.63 8.42
N GLU A 88 0.17 11.46 7.54
CA GLU A 88 -1.08 10.80 7.88
C GLU A 88 -0.86 9.34 8.26
N LEU A 89 -0.04 8.62 7.47
CA LEU A 89 0.30 7.23 7.79
C LEU A 89 1.02 7.11 9.13
N GLU A 90 1.96 8.01 9.41
CA GLU A 90 2.65 8.01 10.70
C GLU A 90 1.71 8.30 11.87
N SER A 91 0.71 9.17 11.66
CA SER A 91 -0.24 9.53 12.71
C SER A 91 -1.05 8.33 13.22
N PHE A 92 -1.36 7.37 12.35
CA PHE A 92 -2.11 6.18 12.73
C PHE A 92 -1.33 5.24 13.62
N ILE A 93 -0.01 5.22 13.51
CA ILE A 93 0.85 4.29 14.28
C ILE A 93 1.50 4.92 15.50
N GLU A 94 1.41 6.24 15.67
CA GLU A 94 1.95 6.96 16.81
C GLU A 94 0.96 7.12 17.97
N GLN A 95 -0.22 6.57 17.83
CA GLN A 95 -1.26 6.67 18.86
C GLN A 95 -1.04 5.67 19.99
#